data_d22eb2aaf9f3a138c01070af032232fe
#
_entry.id   d22eb2aaf9f3a138c01070af032232fe
#
_cell.length_a   1.000
_cell.length_b   1.000
_cell.length_c   1.000
_cell.angle_alpha   90.00
_cell.angle_beta   90.00
_cell.angle_gamma   90.00
#
_symmetry.space_group_name_H-M   'P 1'
#
loop_
_entity.id
_entity.type
_entity.pdbx_description
1 polymer ?
#
loop_
_entity_poly.entity_id
_entity_poly.type
_entity_poly.pdbx_seq_one_letter_code
_entity_poly.pdbx_strand_id
1 'polypeptide(L)'
;MPRTRLKIHVAEPFDFSRLNGGESDLLGWTAQASPAFSDWVVHLDRPAVVGEEEFDKVKISSRYAGETVSKLLEGFGFTAINICYPRRDEDGRTYWHFGMVGNVLLAPEGQ
;
A
#
# COMPACT_ATOMS: atom_id res chain seq x y z
N MET A 1 17.07 -1.47 -11.76
CA MET A 1 16.61 -0.38 -10.91
C MET A 1 16.52 -0.85 -9.48
N PRO A 2 16.99 -0.08 -8.52
CA PRO A 2 16.85 -0.47 -7.13
C PRO A 2 15.39 -0.49 -6.71
N ARG A 3 15.07 -1.44 -5.85
CA ARG A 3 13.74 -1.56 -5.28
C ARG A 3 13.76 -1.06 -3.84
N THR A 4 12.67 -0.43 -3.43
CA THR A 4 12.52 0.03 -2.06
C THR A 4 11.63 -0.96 -1.32
N ARG A 5 12.12 -1.46 -0.19
CA ARG A 5 11.36 -2.35 0.70
C ARG A 5 10.49 -1.52 1.61
N LEU A 6 9.26 -1.94 1.75
CA LEU A 6 8.29 -1.22 2.55
C LEU A 6 7.56 -2.17 3.50
N LYS A 7 7.24 -1.65 4.65
CA LYS A 7 6.31 -2.27 5.59
C LYS A 7 5.10 -1.35 5.69
N ILE A 8 3.94 -1.89 5.38
CA ILE A 8 2.70 -1.13 5.42
C ILE A 8 1.90 -1.62 6.62
N HIS A 9 1.66 -0.73 7.57
CA HIS A 9 0.81 -1.02 8.72
C HIS A 9 -0.61 -0.57 8.40
N VAL A 10 -1.50 -1.51 8.21
CA VAL A 10 -2.90 -1.24 7.88
C VAL A 10 -3.66 -1.00 9.18
N ALA A 11 -4.29 0.16 9.31
CA ALA A 11 -5.06 0.47 10.50
C ALA A 11 -6.32 -0.38 10.54
N GLU A 12 -7.17 -0.26 9.53
CA GLU A 12 -8.39 -1.06 9.46
C GLU A 12 -9.02 -0.89 8.07
N PRO A 13 -9.49 -1.98 7.44
CA PRO A 13 -10.27 -1.85 6.23
C PRO A 13 -11.57 -1.10 6.48
N PHE A 14 -12.04 -0.36 5.47
CA PHE A 14 -13.25 0.47 5.60
C PHE A 14 -14.53 -0.32 5.79
N ASP A 15 -14.56 -1.56 5.31
CA ASP A 15 -15.73 -2.43 5.45
C ASP A 15 -15.71 -3.23 6.77
N PHE A 16 -14.77 -2.91 7.66
CA PHE A 16 -14.56 -3.58 8.93
C PHE A 16 -14.14 -5.04 8.82
N SER A 17 -13.76 -5.50 7.62
CA SER A 17 -13.12 -6.80 7.44
C SER A 17 -11.73 -6.79 8.05
N ARG A 18 -11.18 -7.97 8.28
CA ARG A 18 -9.82 -8.08 8.80
C ARG A 18 -8.86 -8.42 7.67
N LEU A 19 -7.69 -7.79 7.72
CA LEU A 19 -6.61 -8.12 6.80
C LEU A 19 -6.05 -9.50 7.19
N ASN A 20 -6.02 -10.42 6.23
CA ASN A 20 -5.48 -11.77 6.42
C ASN A 20 -6.02 -12.46 7.69
N GLY A 21 -7.25 -12.17 8.09
CA GLY A 21 -7.86 -12.76 9.26
C GLY A 21 -7.40 -12.16 10.60
N GLY A 22 -6.64 -11.07 10.59
CA GLY A 22 -6.24 -10.41 11.82
C GLY A 22 -4.85 -9.81 11.85
N GLU A 23 -4.06 -9.99 10.78
CA GLU A 23 -2.77 -9.32 10.67
C GLU A 23 -2.96 -7.84 10.39
N SER A 24 -1.94 -7.05 10.70
CA SER A 24 -1.98 -5.61 10.45
C SER A 24 -0.85 -5.10 9.58
N ASP A 25 0.10 -5.96 9.21
CA ASP A 25 1.27 -5.55 8.44
C ASP A 25 1.35 -6.27 7.11
N LEU A 26 1.73 -5.51 6.08
CA LEU A 26 2.05 -6.02 4.74
C LEU A 26 3.50 -5.69 4.45
N LEU A 27 4.22 -6.66 3.89
CA LEU A 27 5.60 -6.45 3.43
C LEU A 27 5.63 -6.54 1.91
N GLY A 28 6.35 -5.61 1.31
CA GLY A 28 6.46 -5.57 -0.14
C GLY A 28 7.58 -4.68 -0.62
N TRP A 29 7.61 -4.44 -1.91
CA TRP A 29 8.63 -3.62 -2.54
C TRP A 29 8.03 -2.80 -3.68
N THR A 30 8.66 -1.67 -4.00
CA THR A 30 8.27 -0.84 -5.13
C THR A 30 9.52 -0.35 -5.87
N ALA A 31 9.43 -0.29 -7.18
CA ALA A 31 10.43 0.35 -8.02
C ALA A 31 10.09 1.83 -8.27
N GLN A 32 8.95 2.31 -7.77
CA GLN A 32 8.43 3.65 -8.04
C GLN A 32 8.74 4.66 -6.93
N ALA A 33 9.64 4.30 -6.00
CA ALA A 33 9.99 5.15 -4.87
C ALA A 33 10.86 6.34 -5.33
N SER A 34 10.25 7.28 -5.99
CA SER A 34 10.92 8.45 -6.55
C SER A 34 9.98 9.65 -6.48
N PRO A 35 10.53 10.88 -6.34
CA PRO A 35 9.70 12.09 -6.35
C PRO A 35 8.89 12.29 -7.62
N ALA A 36 9.22 11.57 -8.71
CA ALA A 36 8.47 11.65 -9.94
C ALA A 36 7.09 11.00 -9.86
N PHE A 37 6.87 10.14 -8.87
CA PHE A 37 5.60 9.41 -8.72
C PHE A 37 4.90 9.83 -7.45
N SER A 38 3.67 10.35 -7.58
CA SER A 38 2.84 10.68 -6.43
C SER A 38 2.26 9.45 -5.77
N ASP A 39 2.00 8.41 -6.55
CA ASP A 39 1.46 7.14 -6.10
C ASP A 39 2.46 6.03 -6.38
N TRP A 40 2.57 5.08 -5.45
CA TRP A 40 3.48 3.94 -5.61
C TRP A 40 2.68 2.65 -5.68
N VAL A 41 3.02 1.79 -6.63
CA VAL A 41 2.50 0.42 -6.65
C VAL A 41 3.50 -0.45 -5.88
N VAL A 42 3.03 -1.07 -4.81
CA VAL A 42 3.84 -1.93 -3.95
C VAL A 42 3.46 -3.36 -4.23
N HIS A 43 4.45 -4.17 -4.60
CA HIS A 43 4.26 -5.59 -4.84
C HIS A 43 4.50 -6.34 -3.54
N LEU A 44 3.51 -7.09 -3.09
CA LEU A 44 3.55 -7.78 -1.81
C LEU A 44 4.36 -9.07 -1.92
N ASP A 45 5.05 -9.43 -0.83
CA ASP A 45 5.80 -10.69 -0.77
C ASP A 45 4.86 -11.89 -0.83
N ARG A 46 3.66 -11.75 -0.25
CA ARG A 46 2.63 -12.77 -0.24
C ARG A 46 1.28 -12.12 -0.53
N PRO A 47 0.37 -12.83 -1.21
CA PRO A 47 -0.98 -12.30 -1.41
C PRO A 47 -1.65 -11.96 -0.08
N ALA A 48 -2.45 -10.91 -0.10
CA ALA A 48 -3.21 -10.47 1.06
C ALA A 48 -4.70 -10.70 0.79
N VAL A 49 -5.46 -10.83 1.87
CA VAL A 49 -6.90 -11.06 1.79
C VAL A 49 -7.62 -10.07 2.70
N VAL A 50 -8.61 -9.39 2.15
CA VAL A 50 -9.52 -8.53 2.91
C VAL A 50 -10.94 -8.95 2.52
N GLY A 51 -11.69 -9.46 3.48
CA GLY A 51 -13.01 -10.01 3.17
C GLY A 51 -12.91 -11.17 2.20
N GLU A 52 -13.52 -11.06 1.04
CA GLU A 52 -13.47 -12.06 -0.02
C GLU A 52 -12.47 -11.69 -1.13
N GLU A 53 -11.78 -10.55 -0.99
CA GLU A 53 -10.85 -10.06 -2.00
C GLU A 53 -9.43 -10.50 -1.69
N GLU A 54 -8.76 -11.05 -2.70
CA GLU A 54 -7.35 -11.43 -2.63
C GLU A 54 -6.56 -10.60 -3.62
N PHE A 55 -5.39 -10.11 -3.20
CA PHE A 55 -4.55 -9.27 -4.05
C PHE A 55 -3.09 -9.43 -3.67
N ASP A 56 -2.20 -9.23 -4.65
CA ASP A 56 -0.75 -9.34 -4.46
C ASP A 56 -0.02 -8.01 -4.62
N LYS A 57 -0.75 -6.94 -4.82
CA LYS A 57 -0.18 -5.59 -4.93
C LYS A 57 -1.18 -4.57 -4.41
N VAL A 58 -0.65 -3.44 -3.96
CA VAL A 58 -1.45 -2.30 -3.52
C VAL A 58 -0.89 -1.03 -4.14
N LYS A 59 -1.75 -0.03 -4.30
CA LYS A 59 -1.31 1.30 -4.68
C LYS A 59 -1.43 2.21 -3.46
N ILE A 60 -0.34 2.84 -3.08
CA ILE A 60 -0.33 3.74 -1.93
C ILE A 60 -0.16 5.17 -2.40
N SER A 61 -0.82 6.08 -1.70
CA SER A 61 -0.73 7.51 -1.97
C SER A 61 -0.80 8.27 -0.66
N SER A 62 -0.27 9.49 -0.65
CA SER A 62 -0.33 10.35 0.55
C SER A 62 -1.77 10.71 0.88
N ARG A 63 -2.09 10.78 2.16
CA ARG A 63 -3.38 11.29 2.65
C ARG A 63 -3.42 12.81 2.66
N TYR A 64 -2.30 13.48 2.44
CA TYR A 64 -2.19 14.92 2.53
C TYR A 64 -2.14 15.53 1.13
N ALA A 65 -3.03 16.49 0.86
CA ALA A 65 -3.08 17.17 -0.43
C ALA A 65 -1.76 17.88 -0.71
N GLY A 66 -1.24 17.73 -1.93
CA GLY A 66 -0.01 18.38 -2.35
C GLY A 66 1.27 17.70 -1.89
N GLU A 67 1.18 16.61 -1.11
CA GLU A 67 2.35 15.88 -0.66
C GLU A 67 2.46 14.54 -1.38
N THR A 68 3.69 14.10 -1.58
CA THR A 68 3.96 12.77 -2.15
C THR A 68 4.43 11.84 -1.03
N VAL A 69 4.28 10.54 -1.27
CA VAL A 69 4.77 9.53 -0.33
C VAL A 69 6.28 9.70 -0.11
N SER A 70 7.02 9.94 -1.19
CA SER A 70 8.47 10.14 -1.16
C SER A 70 8.88 11.27 -0.23
N LYS A 71 8.21 12.41 -0.37
CA LYS A 71 8.53 13.60 0.40
C LYS A 71 8.26 13.42 1.89
N LEU A 72 7.15 12.77 2.22
CA LEU A 72 6.80 12.53 3.61
C LEU A 72 7.75 11.55 4.28
N LEU A 73 8.16 10.51 3.55
CA LEU A 73 9.13 9.54 4.07
C LEU A 73 10.48 10.16 4.35
N GLU A 74 10.93 11.09 3.51
CA GLU A 74 12.19 11.81 3.74
C GLU A 74 12.18 12.60 5.05
N GLY A 75 11.02 13.16 5.40
CA GLY A 75 10.91 13.99 6.60
C GLY A 75 10.76 13.20 7.89
N PHE A 76 9.99 12.12 7.87
CA PHE A 76 9.56 11.48 9.10
C PHE A 76 9.91 10.00 9.20
N GLY A 77 10.36 9.39 8.12
CA GLY A 77 10.62 7.94 8.11
C GLY A 77 9.36 7.08 8.05
N PHE A 78 8.20 7.66 8.24
CA PHE A 78 6.91 7.01 8.05
C PHE A 78 5.90 8.04 7.55
N THR A 79 4.81 7.57 6.98
CA THR A 79 3.75 8.49 6.55
C THR A 79 2.40 7.78 6.52
N ALA A 80 1.36 8.59 6.77
CA ALA A 80 -0.02 8.15 6.63
C ALA A 80 -0.40 8.08 5.16
N ILE A 81 -1.00 6.98 4.76
CA ILE A 81 -1.31 6.70 3.36
C ILE A 81 -2.73 6.18 3.19
N ASN A 82 -3.22 6.41 1.97
CA ASN A 82 -4.39 5.72 1.44
C ASN A 82 -3.91 4.46 0.73
N ILE A 83 -4.61 3.35 0.94
CA ILE A 83 -4.24 2.06 0.38
C ILE A 83 -5.36 1.58 -0.53
N CYS A 84 -5.03 1.40 -1.81
CA CYS A 84 -5.96 0.87 -2.79
C CYS A 84 -5.49 -0.52 -3.22
N TYR A 85 -6.42 -1.43 -3.45
CA TYR A 85 -6.09 -2.74 -3.99
C TYR A 85 -6.89 -3.00 -5.27
N PRO A 86 -6.41 -3.88 -6.16
CA PRO A 86 -7.09 -4.10 -7.43
C PRO A 86 -8.37 -4.92 -7.24
N ARG A 87 -9.44 -4.47 -7.88
CA ARG A 87 -10.73 -5.18 -7.95
C ARG A 87 -11.20 -5.19 -9.40
N ARG A 88 -12.13 -6.07 -9.70
CA ARG A 88 -12.79 -6.11 -11.00
C ARG A 88 -14.23 -5.62 -10.87
N ASP A 89 -14.65 -4.81 -11.85
CA ASP A 89 -16.04 -4.38 -11.94
C ASP A 89 -16.90 -5.44 -12.66
N GLU A 90 -18.16 -5.12 -12.88
CA GLU A 90 -19.11 -6.02 -13.54
C GLU A 90 -18.71 -6.32 -14.98
N ASP A 91 -18.00 -5.42 -15.63
CA ASP A 91 -17.52 -5.58 -17.00
C ASP A 91 -16.19 -6.32 -17.10
N GLY A 92 -15.65 -6.76 -15.96
CA GLY A 92 -14.37 -7.45 -15.91
C GLY A 92 -13.16 -6.55 -15.96
N ARG A 93 -13.33 -5.23 -15.89
CA ARG A 93 -12.24 -4.26 -15.88
C ARG A 93 -11.65 -4.14 -14.49
N THR A 94 -10.33 -4.06 -14.42
CA THR A 94 -9.62 -3.87 -13.16
C THR A 94 -9.54 -2.39 -12.81
N TYR A 95 -9.81 -2.07 -11.55
CA TYR A 95 -9.68 -0.72 -11.02
C TYR A 95 -9.06 -0.77 -9.63
N TRP A 96 -8.53 0.35 -9.18
CA TRP A 96 -7.99 0.48 -7.84
C TRP A 96 -9.10 0.86 -6.87
N HIS A 97 -9.41 -0.05 -5.96
CA HIS A 97 -10.44 0.17 -4.95
C HIS A 97 -9.80 0.77 -3.69
N PHE A 98 -10.29 1.94 -3.29
CA PHE A 98 -9.84 2.59 -2.06
C PHE A 98 -10.51 1.90 -0.87
N GLY A 99 -9.78 1.07 -0.17
CA GLY A 99 -10.39 0.22 0.85
C GLY A 99 -9.75 0.26 2.22
N MET A 100 -8.59 0.91 2.36
CA MET A 100 -7.86 0.88 3.62
C MET A 100 -7.06 2.16 3.82
N VAL A 101 -6.70 2.42 5.08
CA VAL A 101 -5.75 3.47 5.45
C VAL A 101 -4.72 2.86 6.39
N GLY A 102 -3.56 3.49 6.44
CA GLY A 102 -2.50 3.03 7.34
C GLY A 102 -1.28 3.90 7.26
N ASN A 103 -0.16 3.34 7.67
CA ASN A 103 1.13 4.01 7.63
C ASN A 103 2.10 3.16 6.83
N VAL A 104 3.02 3.82 6.12
CA VAL A 104 4.09 3.14 5.42
C VAL A 104 5.42 3.51 6.07
N LEU A 105 6.30 2.52 6.20
CA LEU A 105 7.64 2.69 6.70
C LEU A 105 8.61 2.05 5.70
N LEU A 106 9.84 2.57 5.67
CA LEU A 106 10.92 1.91 4.94
C LEU A 106 11.34 0.67 5.73
N ALA A 107 11.43 -0.46 5.05
CA ALA A 107 11.91 -1.68 5.66
C ALA A 107 13.37 -1.90 5.25
N PRO A 108 14.23 -2.42 6.16
CA PRO A 108 15.60 -2.74 5.79
C PRO A 108 15.63 -3.81 4.69
N GLU A 109 16.54 -3.65 3.73
CA GLU A 109 16.75 -4.66 2.71
C GLU A 109 17.32 -5.94 3.34
N GLY A 110 16.96 -7.09 2.75
CA GLY A 110 17.43 -8.36 3.21
C GLY A 110 16.69 -8.95 4.40
N GLN A 111 15.60 -8.32 4.78
CA GLN A 111 14.76 -8.84 5.87
C GLN A 111 13.37 -9.21 5.39
#